data_62815c7ff2fd6f4f4d03eaade1a2313f
#
_entry.id   62815c7ff2fd6f4f4d03eaade1a2313f
#
_cell.length_a   1.000
_cell.length_b   1.000
_cell.length_c   1.000
_cell.angle_alpha   90.00
_cell.angle_beta   90.00
_cell.angle_gamma   90.00
#
_symmetry.space_group_name_H-M   'P 1'
#
loop_
_entity.id
_entity.type
_entity.pdbx_description
1 polymer ?
#
loop_
_entity_poly.entity_id
_entity_poly.type
_entity_poly.pdbx_seq_one_letter_code
_entity_poly.pdbx_strand_id
1 'polypeptide(L)'
;MVSPTVSDEALVLTPGGGRIGRLAGGAFDGLLTDLAARHLSAGRLVNHLVTEIESLICQLPVGSDVQFLLVPAEQFPSQTWPLLLNHDSIVIVTAFSGDVITDVQVNPAGADSRRPMVSVESDVITTVLAPTPRMIIAGIGPFAEALAAQAALLNWKVVVEARPDAVAGLAATLSSSDAIVVMGHEVEKSSGCLMAALASEAGYVGALGSHSMQQSRADWLAYRDVVDLSRVHGPAGLDIGAKSPQEVAVAIAAEAIATI
;
A
#
# COMPACT_ATOMS: atom_id res chain seq x y z
N MET A 1 27.98 -5.65 -15.79
CA MET A 1 27.69 -5.31 -14.39
C MET A 1 26.20 -5.58 -14.19
N VAL A 2 25.86 -6.60 -13.41
CA VAL A 2 24.46 -6.85 -13.05
C VAL A 2 24.15 -5.86 -11.93
N SER A 3 23.21 -4.95 -12.17
CA SER A 3 22.74 -4.07 -11.09
C SER A 3 22.16 -4.94 -9.98
N PRO A 4 22.46 -4.67 -8.70
CA PRO A 4 21.86 -5.41 -7.60
C PRO A 4 20.35 -5.26 -7.69
N THR A 5 19.61 -6.36 -7.69
CA THR A 5 18.17 -6.33 -7.55
C THR A 5 17.87 -6.13 -6.06
N VAL A 6 17.26 -5.02 -5.73
CA VAL A 6 16.84 -4.73 -4.35
C VAL A 6 15.37 -5.09 -4.21
N SER A 7 15.03 -5.86 -3.18
CA SER A 7 13.65 -6.21 -2.86
C SER A 7 13.12 -5.30 -1.74
N ASP A 8 11.89 -4.87 -1.87
CA ASP A 8 11.13 -4.11 -0.87
C ASP A 8 10.33 -5.02 0.09
N GLU A 9 10.50 -6.34 -0.05
CA GLU A 9 9.86 -7.31 0.84
C GLU A 9 10.43 -7.21 2.27
N ALA A 10 9.56 -7.34 3.25
CA ALA A 10 9.90 -7.31 4.66
C ALA A 10 9.35 -8.53 5.41
N LEU A 11 10.09 -8.98 6.42
CA LEU A 11 9.71 -10.06 7.30
C LEU A 11 9.90 -9.62 8.76
N VAL A 12 8.85 -9.71 9.55
CA VAL A 12 8.91 -9.52 11.01
C VAL A 12 8.92 -10.88 11.69
N LEU A 13 9.89 -11.10 12.56
CA LEU A 13 10.06 -12.32 13.33
C LEU A 13 9.94 -12.03 14.82
N THR A 14 9.26 -12.91 15.55
CA THR A 14 9.23 -12.87 17.02
C THR A 14 10.11 -13.99 17.62
N PRO A 15 10.67 -13.83 18.83
CA PRO A 15 11.47 -14.87 19.48
C PRO A 15 10.71 -16.20 19.68
N GLY A 16 9.37 -16.16 19.70
CA GLY A 16 8.51 -17.33 19.81
C GLY A 16 8.19 -18.03 18.49
N GLY A 17 8.85 -17.65 17.38
CA GLY A 17 8.64 -18.24 16.05
C GLY A 17 7.45 -17.68 15.29
N GLY A 18 6.77 -16.64 15.81
CA GLY A 18 5.76 -15.90 15.07
C GLY A 18 6.40 -15.10 13.94
N ARG A 19 5.69 -15.00 12.80
CA ARG A 19 6.18 -14.26 11.63
C ARG A 19 5.05 -13.52 10.91
N ILE A 20 5.38 -12.34 10.38
CA ILE A 20 4.50 -11.53 9.54
C ILE A 20 5.31 -11.09 8.32
N GLY A 21 4.75 -11.29 7.15
CA GLY A 21 5.43 -11.05 5.87
C GLY A 21 6.18 -12.27 5.34
N ARG A 22 6.89 -12.09 4.25
CA ARG A 22 7.67 -13.13 3.56
C ARG A 22 8.79 -12.46 2.76
N LEU A 23 9.93 -13.12 2.69
CA LEU A 23 11.04 -12.71 1.83
C LEU A 23 11.31 -13.80 0.79
N ALA A 24 11.42 -13.44 -0.47
CA ALA A 24 11.80 -14.33 -1.57
C ALA A 24 11.07 -15.68 -1.54
N GLY A 25 9.73 -15.65 -1.40
CA GLY A 25 8.91 -16.85 -1.35
C GLY A 25 9.10 -17.72 -0.09
N GLY A 26 9.86 -17.27 0.91
CA GLY A 26 10.18 -17.99 2.13
C GLY A 26 11.49 -18.80 2.04
N ALA A 27 12.29 -18.59 0.99
CA ALA A 27 13.54 -19.30 0.78
C ALA A 27 14.51 -19.17 1.97
N PHE A 28 14.51 -18.04 2.65
CA PHE A 28 15.43 -17.70 3.72
C PHE A 28 14.81 -17.77 5.12
N ASP A 29 13.58 -18.26 5.26
CA ASP A 29 12.83 -18.29 6.53
C ASP A 29 13.61 -19.02 7.64
N GLY A 30 14.24 -20.15 7.35
CA GLY A 30 15.03 -20.91 8.31
C GLY A 30 16.24 -20.13 8.81
N LEU A 31 17.03 -19.58 7.89
CA LEU A 31 18.20 -18.77 8.20
C LEU A 31 17.82 -17.56 9.07
N LEU A 32 16.78 -16.82 8.65
CA LEU A 32 16.37 -15.59 9.34
C LEU A 32 15.78 -15.88 10.71
N THR A 33 15.06 -17.00 10.88
CA THR A 33 14.55 -17.44 12.18
C THR A 33 15.70 -17.79 13.13
N ASP A 34 16.70 -18.48 12.67
CA ASP A 34 17.90 -18.82 13.47
C ASP A 34 18.68 -17.56 13.89
N LEU A 35 18.80 -16.59 12.99
CA LEU A 35 19.45 -15.30 13.27
C LEU A 35 18.64 -14.50 14.30
N ALA A 36 17.33 -14.43 14.18
CA ALA A 36 16.45 -13.73 15.11
C ALA A 36 16.48 -14.36 16.52
N ALA A 37 16.60 -15.70 16.61
CA ALA A 37 16.70 -16.41 17.89
C ALA A 37 17.99 -16.13 18.67
N ARG A 38 19.02 -15.60 18.02
CA ARG A 38 20.32 -15.30 18.66
C ARG A 38 20.34 -13.99 19.47
N HIS A 39 19.20 -13.33 19.66
CA HIS A 39 19.06 -12.05 20.36
C HIS A 39 20.14 -11.04 19.95
N LEU A 40 19.95 -10.46 18.77
CA LEU A 40 20.86 -9.42 18.28
C LEU A 40 20.73 -8.19 19.19
N SER A 41 21.84 -7.82 19.85
CA SER A 41 21.91 -6.60 20.66
C SER A 41 21.97 -5.32 19.82
N ALA A 42 22.31 -5.45 18.54
CA ALA A 42 22.30 -4.39 17.55
C ALA A 42 21.93 -4.97 16.18
N GLY A 43 21.32 -4.16 15.35
CA GLY A 43 20.98 -4.53 13.97
C GLY A 43 22.23 -4.76 13.14
N ARG A 44 22.12 -5.58 12.12
CA ARG A 44 23.22 -5.96 11.26
C ARG A 44 22.84 -6.13 9.80
N LEU A 45 23.81 -5.91 8.94
CA LEU A 45 23.82 -6.43 7.58
C LEU A 45 24.39 -7.85 7.59
N VAL A 46 23.67 -8.79 7.02
CA VAL A 46 24.08 -10.20 6.94
C VAL A 46 24.17 -10.61 5.49
N ASN A 47 25.35 -11.04 5.06
CA ASN A 47 25.57 -11.60 3.74
C ASN A 47 25.32 -13.11 3.77
N HIS A 48 24.71 -13.62 2.72
CA HIS A 48 24.41 -15.04 2.56
C HIS A 48 24.55 -15.44 1.09
N LEU A 49 25.18 -16.60 0.86
CA LEU A 49 25.25 -17.17 -0.49
C LEU A 49 24.10 -18.13 -0.71
N VAL A 50 23.33 -17.89 -1.78
CA VAL A 50 22.18 -18.71 -2.14
C VAL A 50 22.57 -20.15 -2.34
N THR A 51 21.97 -21.06 -1.60
CA THR A 51 22.14 -22.51 -1.71
C THR A 51 21.28 -23.09 -2.84
N GLU A 52 21.49 -24.38 -3.19
CA GLU A 52 20.71 -25.09 -4.19
C GLU A 52 19.20 -25.12 -3.83
N ILE A 53 18.88 -25.35 -2.55
CA ILE A 53 17.48 -25.43 -2.09
C ILE A 53 16.82 -24.06 -2.15
N GLU A 54 17.50 -23.01 -1.71
CA GLU A 54 17.01 -21.64 -1.74
C GLU A 54 16.80 -21.17 -3.18
N SER A 55 17.74 -21.50 -4.08
CA SER A 55 17.66 -21.18 -5.51
C SER A 55 16.36 -21.69 -6.15
N LEU A 56 15.89 -22.87 -5.77
CA LEU A 56 14.64 -23.46 -6.28
C LEU A 56 13.40 -22.66 -5.86
N ILE A 57 13.49 -21.95 -4.71
CA ILE A 57 12.37 -21.18 -4.15
C ILE A 57 12.43 -19.73 -4.61
N CYS A 58 13.59 -19.07 -4.45
CA CYS A 58 13.74 -17.64 -4.76
C CYS A 58 14.10 -17.34 -6.22
N GLN A 59 14.38 -18.35 -7.03
CA GLN A 59 14.76 -18.24 -8.45
C GLN A 59 16.05 -17.42 -8.69
N LEU A 60 16.87 -17.22 -7.67
CA LEU A 60 18.19 -16.65 -7.82
C LEU A 60 19.22 -17.77 -8.13
N PRO A 61 20.25 -17.50 -8.94
CA PRO A 61 21.31 -18.48 -9.19
C PRO A 61 22.00 -18.94 -7.90
N VAL A 62 22.37 -20.21 -7.85
CA VAL A 62 23.20 -20.76 -6.74
C VAL A 62 24.50 -19.98 -6.64
N GLY A 63 24.90 -19.62 -5.42
CA GLY A 63 26.07 -18.81 -5.14
C GLY A 63 25.90 -17.31 -5.34
N SER A 64 24.68 -16.85 -5.67
CA SER A 64 24.37 -15.42 -5.63
C SER A 64 24.55 -14.87 -4.23
N ASP A 65 25.20 -13.72 -4.10
CA ASP A 65 25.34 -13.01 -2.84
C ASP A 65 24.06 -12.21 -2.56
N VAL A 66 23.38 -12.49 -1.45
CA VAL A 66 22.21 -11.76 -0.97
C VAL A 66 22.54 -11.13 0.38
N GLN A 67 22.04 -9.92 0.58
CA GLN A 67 22.27 -9.16 1.80
C GLN A 67 20.95 -8.89 2.50
N PHE A 68 20.91 -9.19 3.80
CA PHE A 68 19.75 -8.94 4.66
C PHE A 68 20.07 -7.82 5.64
N LEU A 69 19.14 -6.86 5.74
CA LEU A 69 19.12 -5.85 6.79
C LEU A 69 18.28 -6.39 7.96
N LEU A 70 18.92 -6.72 9.07
CA LEU A 70 18.23 -7.18 10.29
C LEU A 70 18.26 -6.06 11.33
N VAL A 71 17.08 -5.64 11.78
CA VAL A 71 16.94 -4.57 12.76
C VAL A 71 16.10 -5.07 13.93
N PRO A 72 16.64 -5.12 15.17
CA PRO A 72 15.85 -5.37 16.37
C PRO A 72 14.74 -4.32 16.53
N ALA A 73 13.57 -4.77 17.00
CA ALA A 73 12.40 -3.89 17.16
C ALA A 73 12.68 -2.71 18.11
N GLU A 74 13.55 -2.90 19.09
CA GLU A 74 13.98 -1.91 20.08
C GLU A 74 14.81 -0.76 19.48
N GLN A 75 15.42 -0.96 18.30
CA GLN A 75 16.17 0.09 17.61
C GLN A 75 15.26 1.03 16.81
N PHE A 76 14.00 0.65 16.58
CA PHE A 76 13.05 1.54 15.92
C PHE A 76 12.54 2.63 16.87
N PRO A 77 12.45 3.89 16.42
CA PRO A 77 11.80 4.95 17.18
C PRO A 77 10.36 4.57 17.56
N SER A 78 9.91 4.97 18.75
CA SER A 78 8.56 4.62 19.26
C SER A 78 7.42 5.07 18.33
N GLN A 79 7.62 6.15 17.57
CA GLN A 79 6.68 6.67 16.58
C GLN A 79 6.42 5.72 15.40
N THR A 80 7.28 4.75 15.17
CA THR A 80 7.14 3.75 14.10
C THR A 80 5.83 2.97 14.22
N TRP A 81 5.50 2.56 15.44
CA TRP A 81 4.35 1.67 15.67
C TRP A 81 3.00 2.34 15.42
N PRO A 82 2.74 3.58 15.93
CA PRO A 82 1.54 4.33 15.54
C PRO A 82 1.39 4.51 14.03
N LEU A 83 2.45 4.87 13.31
CA LEU A 83 2.41 5.05 11.85
C LEU A 83 2.00 3.76 11.14
N LEU A 84 2.61 2.62 11.49
CA LEU A 84 2.25 1.33 10.91
C LEU A 84 0.82 0.89 11.24
N LEU A 85 0.36 1.15 12.48
CA LEU A 85 -1.01 0.84 12.90
C LEU A 85 -2.06 1.70 12.19
N ASN A 86 -1.72 2.94 11.87
CA ASN A 86 -2.58 3.84 11.10
C ASN A 86 -2.58 3.55 9.60
N HIS A 87 -1.83 2.52 9.16
CA HIS A 87 -1.71 2.20 7.73
C HIS A 87 -1.01 3.28 6.92
N ASP A 88 -0.08 4.01 7.54
CA ASP A 88 0.70 5.06 6.87
C ASP A 88 1.89 4.44 6.14
N SER A 89 2.24 5.04 4.99
CA SER A 89 3.53 4.76 4.34
C SER A 89 4.65 5.42 5.14
N ILE A 90 5.75 4.70 5.36
CA ILE A 90 6.90 5.19 6.13
C ILE A 90 8.20 5.07 5.36
N VAL A 91 9.12 5.98 5.63
CA VAL A 91 10.51 5.92 5.18
C VAL A 91 11.38 5.56 6.35
N ILE A 92 12.11 4.45 6.23
CA ILE A 92 13.11 4.00 7.20
C ILE A 92 14.48 4.32 6.63
N VAL A 93 15.24 5.12 7.34
CA VAL A 93 16.63 5.45 7.00
C VAL A 93 17.52 4.74 8.00
N THR A 94 18.31 3.80 7.52
CA THR A 94 19.20 2.98 8.34
C THR A 94 20.64 3.29 8.01
N ALA A 95 21.38 3.85 8.97
CA ALA A 95 22.82 4.06 8.88
C ALA A 95 23.58 2.86 9.44
N PHE A 96 24.70 2.50 8.82
CA PHE A 96 25.54 1.39 9.27
C PHE A 96 27.03 1.73 9.15
N SER A 97 27.85 0.99 9.88
CA SER A 97 29.32 1.05 9.80
C SER A 97 29.85 -0.38 9.79
N GLY A 98 30.49 -0.75 8.70
CA GLY A 98 30.81 -2.16 8.43
C GLY A 98 29.52 -2.98 8.29
N ASP A 99 29.32 -3.95 9.17
CA ASP A 99 28.10 -4.77 9.22
C ASP A 99 27.12 -4.37 10.34
N VAL A 100 27.45 -3.37 11.15
CA VAL A 100 26.67 -2.97 12.33
C VAL A 100 25.79 -1.76 12.01
N ILE A 101 24.50 -1.85 12.33
CA ILE A 101 23.56 -0.73 12.23
C ILE A 101 23.81 0.23 13.39
N THR A 102 24.09 1.49 13.05
CA THR A 102 24.43 2.55 14.00
C THR A 102 23.26 3.46 14.34
N ASP A 103 22.32 3.64 13.39
CA ASP A 103 21.13 4.49 13.59
C ASP A 103 19.96 4.01 12.74
N VAL A 104 18.74 4.21 13.24
CA VAL A 104 17.48 3.93 12.53
C VAL A 104 16.53 5.09 12.74
N GLN A 105 16.20 5.78 11.67
CA GLN A 105 15.23 6.86 11.66
C GLN A 105 13.97 6.42 10.89
N VAL A 106 12.81 6.84 11.38
CA VAL A 106 11.52 6.55 10.73
C VAL A 106 10.73 7.83 10.63
N ASN A 107 10.27 8.13 9.42
CA ASN A 107 9.47 9.29 9.10
C ASN A 107 8.24 8.88 8.29
N PRO A 108 7.12 9.62 8.36
CA PRO A 108 6.04 9.46 7.39
C PRO A 108 6.56 9.67 5.98
N ALA A 109 6.12 8.86 5.04
CA ALA A 109 6.48 9.02 3.64
C ALA A 109 5.82 10.28 3.06
N GLY A 110 6.61 11.08 2.34
CA GLY A 110 6.09 12.20 1.57
C GLY A 110 5.34 11.71 0.31
N ALA A 111 4.71 12.64 -0.41
CA ALA A 111 3.96 12.34 -1.63
C ALA A 111 4.80 11.59 -2.69
N ASP A 112 6.10 11.89 -2.76
CA ASP A 112 7.02 11.28 -3.73
C ASP A 112 7.57 9.90 -3.29
N SER A 113 7.26 9.47 -2.06
CA SER A 113 7.81 8.24 -1.45
C SER A 113 6.70 7.27 -1.02
N ARG A 114 5.62 7.20 -1.77
CA ARG A 114 4.46 6.35 -1.41
C ARG A 114 4.55 4.92 -1.95
N ARG A 115 5.51 4.63 -2.83
CA ARG A 115 5.72 3.29 -3.38
C ARG A 115 6.83 2.57 -2.64
N PRO A 116 6.70 1.26 -2.41
CA PRO A 116 7.77 0.46 -1.85
C PRO A 116 9.05 0.64 -2.67
N MET A 117 10.13 0.96 -2.00
CA MET A 117 11.44 1.20 -2.62
C MET A 117 12.54 0.91 -1.61
N VAL A 118 13.66 0.40 -2.10
CA VAL A 118 14.89 0.35 -1.31
C VAL A 118 16.01 0.98 -2.13
N SER A 119 16.76 1.90 -1.52
CA SER A 119 18.00 2.45 -2.08
C SER A 119 19.15 2.25 -1.12
N VAL A 120 20.33 2.00 -1.66
CA VAL A 120 21.57 1.81 -0.91
C VAL A 120 22.57 2.85 -1.39
N GLU A 121 22.99 3.73 -0.47
CA GLU A 121 23.97 4.78 -0.73
C GLU A 121 25.07 4.72 0.34
N SER A 122 26.28 4.35 -0.06
CA SER A 122 27.43 4.24 0.86
C SER A 122 27.09 3.51 2.15
N ASP A 123 26.89 4.25 3.25
CA ASP A 123 26.65 3.74 4.60
C ASP A 123 25.19 3.91 5.05
N VAL A 124 24.26 4.11 4.11
CA VAL A 124 22.85 4.35 4.38
C VAL A 124 21.98 3.48 3.48
N ILE A 125 20.99 2.83 4.09
CA ILE A 125 19.92 2.14 3.39
C ILE A 125 18.63 2.89 3.67
N THR A 126 17.95 3.34 2.61
CA THR A 126 16.62 3.93 2.70
C THR A 126 15.60 2.92 2.22
N THR A 127 14.66 2.57 3.08
CA THR A 127 13.57 1.65 2.78
C THR A 127 12.24 2.38 2.89
N VAL A 128 11.43 2.37 1.84
CA VAL A 128 10.05 2.84 1.88
C VAL A 128 9.16 1.62 2.06
N LEU A 129 8.45 1.57 3.17
CA LEU A 129 7.40 0.58 3.41
C LEU A 129 6.06 1.24 3.15
N ALA A 130 5.35 0.76 2.14
CA ALA A 130 3.99 1.17 1.83
C ALA A 130 3.03 0.03 2.19
N PRO A 131 1.90 0.32 2.84
CA PRO A 131 0.91 -0.70 3.13
C PRO A 131 0.26 -1.20 1.84
N THR A 132 -0.26 -2.43 1.86
CA THR A 132 -1.10 -2.91 0.77
C THR A 132 -2.35 -2.03 0.67
N PRO A 133 -2.60 -1.36 -0.46
CA PRO A 133 -3.75 -0.48 -0.59
C PRO A 133 -5.07 -1.20 -0.33
N ARG A 134 -6.02 -0.50 0.28
CA ARG A 134 -7.41 -0.93 0.41
C ARG A 134 -8.25 -0.15 -0.61
N MET A 135 -9.22 -0.83 -1.21
CA MET A 135 -10.19 -0.18 -2.09
C MET A 135 -11.61 -0.43 -1.60
N ILE A 136 -12.32 0.62 -1.25
CA ILE A 136 -13.76 0.56 -0.98
C ILE A 136 -14.49 0.89 -2.27
N ILE A 137 -15.39 0.00 -2.69
CA ILE A 137 -16.28 0.20 -3.84
C ILE A 137 -17.68 0.43 -3.30
N ALA A 138 -18.12 1.69 -3.31
CA ALA A 138 -19.43 2.10 -2.83
C ALA A 138 -20.48 1.95 -3.94
N GLY A 139 -21.02 0.74 -4.07
CA GLY A 139 -21.99 0.40 -5.09
C GLY A 139 -21.96 -1.08 -5.46
N ILE A 140 -22.84 -1.50 -6.36
CA ILE A 140 -22.98 -2.88 -6.85
C ILE A 140 -23.14 -2.89 -8.36
N GLY A 141 -23.06 -4.06 -8.96
CA GLY A 141 -23.30 -4.32 -10.38
C GLY A 141 -22.02 -4.51 -11.18
N PRO A 142 -22.13 -4.63 -12.52
CA PRO A 142 -21.04 -5.10 -13.37
C PRO A 142 -19.74 -4.27 -13.28
N PHE A 143 -19.86 -2.95 -13.09
CA PHE A 143 -18.68 -2.07 -12.92
C PHE A 143 -17.99 -2.29 -11.57
N ALA A 144 -18.78 -2.48 -10.50
CA ALA A 144 -18.23 -2.75 -9.17
C ALA A 144 -17.53 -4.13 -9.14
N GLU A 145 -18.15 -5.14 -9.76
CA GLU A 145 -17.57 -6.49 -9.88
C GLU A 145 -16.28 -6.47 -10.68
N ALA A 146 -16.25 -5.78 -11.83
CA ALA A 146 -15.05 -5.67 -12.66
C ALA A 146 -13.92 -4.93 -11.92
N LEU A 147 -14.23 -3.84 -11.21
CA LEU A 147 -13.23 -3.10 -10.44
C LEU A 147 -12.72 -3.92 -9.25
N ALA A 148 -13.58 -4.67 -8.56
CA ALA A 148 -13.17 -5.56 -7.49
C ALA A 148 -12.22 -6.65 -8.00
N ALA A 149 -12.51 -7.26 -9.14
CA ALA A 149 -11.64 -8.24 -9.78
C ALA A 149 -10.29 -7.63 -10.19
N GLN A 150 -10.30 -6.43 -10.78
CA GLN A 150 -9.07 -5.73 -11.19
C GLN A 150 -8.20 -5.37 -9.98
N ALA A 151 -8.78 -4.85 -8.90
CA ALA A 151 -8.05 -4.51 -7.68
C ALA A 151 -7.48 -5.76 -6.98
N ALA A 152 -8.21 -6.89 -7.02
CA ALA A 152 -7.71 -8.17 -6.51
C ALA A 152 -6.48 -8.68 -7.29
N LEU A 153 -6.42 -8.47 -8.62
CA LEU A 153 -5.23 -8.78 -9.43
C LEU A 153 -4.01 -7.93 -9.04
N LEU A 154 -4.24 -6.73 -8.50
CA LEU A 154 -3.20 -5.86 -7.96
C LEU A 154 -2.83 -6.21 -6.50
N ASN A 155 -3.37 -7.29 -5.95
CA ASN A 155 -3.27 -7.70 -4.55
C ASN A 155 -3.82 -6.65 -3.55
N TRP A 156 -4.69 -5.74 -3.97
CA TRP A 156 -5.32 -4.78 -3.09
C TRP A 156 -6.41 -5.45 -2.24
N LYS A 157 -6.62 -4.95 -1.04
CA LYS A 157 -7.72 -5.40 -0.18
C LYS A 157 -9.01 -4.69 -0.59
N VAL A 158 -10.00 -5.44 -1.08
CA VAL A 158 -11.23 -4.87 -1.64
C VAL A 158 -12.42 -5.13 -0.72
N VAL A 159 -13.24 -4.10 -0.52
CA VAL A 159 -14.56 -4.18 0.12
C VAL A 159 -15.59 -3.57 -0.81
N VAL A 160 -16.61 -4.35 -1.17
CA VAL A 160 -17.77 -3.85 -1.94
C VAL A 160 -18.93 -3.66 -0.97
N GLU A 161 -19.45 -2.45 -0.87
CA GLU A 161 -20.56 -2.10 0.03
C GLU A 161 -21.49 -1.09 -0.65
N ALA A 162 -22.79 -1.28 -0.51
CA ALA A 162 -23.81 -0.42 -1.13
C ALA A 162 -24.57 0.46 -0.13
N ARG A 163 -24.49 0.15 1.16
CA ARG A 163 -25.20 0.88 2.22
C ARG A 163 -24.41 2.10 2.67
N PRO A 164 -24.94 3.33 2.55
CA PRO A 164 -24.20 4.54 2.86
C PRO A 164 -23.58 4.57 4.27
N ASP A 165 -24.33 4.11 5.28
CA ASP A 165 -23.84 4.10 6.68
C ASP A 165 -22.64 3.17 6.86
N ALA A 166 -22.68 2.00 6.22
CA ALA A 166 -21.55 1.06 6.25
C ALA A 166 -20.35 1.62 5.48
N VAL A 167 -20.58 2.26 4.33
CA VAL A 167 -19.54 2.97 3.57
C VAL A 167 -18.89 4.06 4.42
N ALA A 168 -19.68 4.84 5.17
CA ALA A 168 -19.15 5.89 6.03
C ALA A 168 -18.25 5.31 7.15
N GLY A 169 -18.65 4.20 7.78
CA GLY A 169 -17.83 3.52 8.77
C GLY A 169 -16.51 2.98 8.20
N LEU A 170 -16.55 2.43 7.00
CA LEU A 170 -15.34 1.96 6.30
C LEU A 170 -14.45 3.13 5.88
N ALA A 171 -15.02 4.19 5.31
CA ALA A 171 -14.30 5.38 4.85
C ALA A 171 -13.49 6.03 5.99
N ALA A 172 -14.05 6.09 7.19
CA ALA A 172 -13.39 6.64 8.37
C ALA A 172 -12.09 5.90 8.79
N THR A 173 -11.84 4.71 8.23
CA THR A 173 -10.63 3.91 8.51
C THR A 173 -9.57 4.01 7.42
N LEU A 174 -9.82 4.75 6.35
CA LEU A 174 -8.91 4.87 5.21
C LEU A 174 -7.76 5.81 5.52
N SER A 175 -6.62 5.52 4.92
CA SER A 175 -5.40 6.34 4.93
C SER A 175 -5.10 6.89 3.53
N SER A 176 -4.05 7.71 3.43
CA SER A 176 -3.60 8.28 2.16
C SER A 176 -3.13 7.24 1.12
N SER A 177 -2.92 6.00 1.53
CA SER A 177 -2.56 4.87 0.65
C SER A 177 -3.77 4.09 0.14
N ASP A 178 -4.98 4.49 0.52
CA ASP A 178 -6.21 3.76 0.21
C ASP A 178 -7.07 4.51 -0.81
N ALA A 179 -8.00 3.78 -1.44
CA ALA A 179 -8.92 4.28 -2.44
C ALA A 179 -10.38 4.05 -2.05
N ILE A 180 -11.25 4.98 -2.44
CA ILE A 180 -12.69 4.78 -2.42
C ILE A 180 -13.30 5.20 -3.75
N VAL A 181 -14.17 4.34 -4.32
CA VAL A 181 -14.83 4.58 -5.61
C VAL A 181 -16.34 4.48 -5.44
N VAL A 182 -17.03 5.59 -5.72
CA VAL A 182 -18.50 5.66 -5.63
C VAL A 182 -19.11 5.35 -6.98
N MET A 183 -19.95 4.32 -7.05
CA MET A 183 -20.55 3.78 -8.29
C MET A 183 -22.08 3.78 -8.34
N GLY A 184 -22.74 4.42 -7.38
CA GLY A 184 -24.21 4.42 -7.32
C GLY A 184 -24.85 5.34 -8.37
N HIS A 185 -26.02 4.93 -8.90
CA HIS A 185 -26.81 5.76 -9.82
C HIS A 185 -27.82 6.69 -9.12
N GLU A 186 -28.19 6.38 -7.88
CA GLU A 186 -29.08 7.25 -7.09
C GLU A 186 -28.28 8.41 -6.52
N VAL A 187 -28.64 9.65 -6.91
CA VAL A 187 -27.90 10.86 -6.54
C VAL A 187 -27.77 10.98 -5.02
N GLU A 188 -28.84 10.81 -4.27
CA GLU A 188 -28.83 10.96 -2.81
C GLU A 188 -27.89 9.98 -2.13
N LYS A 189 -28.03 8.68 -2.42
CA LYS A 189 -27.18 7.63 -1.80
C LYS A 189 -25.73 7.77 -2.22
N SER A 190 -25.47 7.98 -3.51
CA SER A 190 -24.10 8.11 -4.01
C SER A 190 -23.41 9.38 -3.52
N SER A 191 -24.15 10.49 -3.39
CA SER A 191 -23.60 11.71 -2.81
C SER A 191 -23.35 11.58 -1.31
N GLY A 192 -24.17 10.82 -0.58
CA GLY A 192 -23.92 10.48 0.82
C GLY A 192 -22.62 9.68 0.99
N CYS A 193 -22.37 8.69 0.12
CA CYS A 193 -21.11 7.96 0.09
C CYS A 193 -19.93 8.88 -0.29
N LEU A 194 -20.13 9.80 -1.23
CA LEU A 194 -19.09 10.75 -1.66
C LEU A 194 -18.75 11.75 -0.55
N MET A 195 -19.75 12.20 0.20
CA MET A 195 -19.53 13.05 1.39
C MET A 195 -18.68 12.33 2.45
N ALA A 196 -18.96 11.06 2.72
CA ALA A 196 -18.14 10.25 3.62
C ALA A 196 -16.71 10.03 3.09
N ALA A 197 -16.57 9.82 1.77
CA ALA A 197 -15.29 9.71 1.11
C ALA A 197 -14.45 11.00 1.23
N LEU A 198 -15.06 12.16 1.06
CA LEU A 198 -14.41 13.46 1.20
C LEU A 198 -14.00 13.77 2.65
N ALA A 199 -14.74 13.26 3.63
CA ALA A 199 -14.39 13.38 5.06
C ALA A 199 -13.29 12.40 5.50
N SER A 200 -12.90 11.44 4.65
CA SER A 200 -11.86 10.46 4.96
C SER A 200 -10.47 10.93 4.53
N GLU A 201 -9.44 10.21 5.00
CA GLU A 201 -8.06 10.42 4.59
C GLU A 201 -7.68 9.64 3.31
N ALA A 202 -8.65 9.06 2.59
CA ALA A 202 -8.37 8.30 1.36
C ALA A 202 -7.54 9.11 0.37
N GLY A 203 -6.48 8.50 -0.17
CA GLY A 203 -5.61 9.13 -1.17
C GLY A 203 -6.31 9.29 -2.53
N TYR A 204 -7.20 8.37 -2.87
CA TYR A 204 -7.99 8.45 -4.10
C TYR A 204 -9.49 8.39 -3.80
N VAL A 205 -10.23 9.38 -4.32
CA VAL A 205 -11.70 9.44 -4.25
C VAL A 205 -12.24 9.48 -5.67
N GLY A 206 -12.71 8.36 -6.18
CA GLY A 206 -13.30 8.24 -7.51
C GLY A 206 -14.84 8.30 -7.48
N ALA A 207 -15.43 8.93 -8.48
CA ALA A 207 -16.89 8.97 -8.67
C ALA A 207 -17.25 8.53 -10.09
N LEU A 208 -17.75 7.29 -10.25
CA LEU A 208 -18.21 6.78 -11.53
C LEU A 208 -19.54 7.44 -11.93
N GLY A 209 -19.69 7.75 -13.20
CA GLY A 209 -20.91 8.31 -13.78
C GLY A 209 -20.62 9.41 -14.80
N SER A 210 -21.62 9.78 -15.58
CA SER A 210 -21.53 10.83 -16.59
C SER A 210 -21.25 12.21 -15.98
N HIS A 211 -20.82 13.16 -16.79
CA HIS A 211 -20.67 14.57 -16.36
C HIS A 211 -21.94 15.14 -15.74
N SER A 212 -23.12 14.79 -16.29
CA SER A 212 -24.42 15.23 -15.71
C SER A 212 -24.66 14.63 -14.32
N MET A 213 -24.23 13.39 -14.09
CA MET A 213 -24.31 12.77 -12.77
C MET A 213 -23.36 13.47 -11.77
N GLN A 214 -22.16 13.81 -12.20
CA GLN A 214 -21.22 14.55 -11.34
C GLN A 214 -21.80 15.91 -10.96
N GLN A 215 -22.44 16.62 -11.91
CA GLN A 215 -23.10 17.90 -11.60
C GLN A 215 -24.23 17.72 -10.58
N SER A 216 -25.10 16.72 -10.78
CA SER A 216 -26.19 16.45 -9.82
C SER A 216 -25.69 16.13 -8.41
N ARG A 217 -24.56 15.42 -8.30
CA ARG A 217 -23.90 15.14 -7.01
C ARG A 217 -23.31 16.40 -6.40
N ALA A 218 -22.67 17.24 -7.21
CA ALA A 218 -22.11 18.51 -6.76
C ALA A 218 -23.21 19.44 -6.21
N ASP A 219 -24.33 19.55 -6.90
CA ASP A 219 -25.47 20.36 -6.46
C ASP A 219 -26.06 19.82 -5.14
N TRP A 220 -26.18 18.50 -5.01
CA TRP A 220 -26.65 17.86 -3.77
C TRP A 220 -25.71 18.07 -2.58
N LEU A 221 -24.39 18.01 -2.82
CA LEU A 221 -23.33 18.25 -1.82
C LEU A 221 -23.27 19.73 -1.42
N ALA A 222 -23.37 20.64 -2.38
CA ALA A 222 -23.37 22.08 -2.14
C ALA A 222 -24.55 22.50 -1.26
N TYR A 223 -25.73 21.89 -1.42
CA TYR A 223 -26.89 22.13 -0.54
C TYR A 223 -26.63 21.73 0.93
N ARG A 224 -25.57 20.98 1.18
CA ARG A 224 -25.11 20.51 2.51
C ARG A 224 -23.78 21.13 2.93
N ASP A 225 -23.43 22.27 2.35
CA ASP A 225 -22.21 23.03 2.62
C ASP A 225 -20.90 22.29 2.26
N VAL A 226 -20.97 21.21 1.45
CA VAL A 226 -19.80 20.50 0.91
C VAL A 226 -19.54 21.04 -0.50
N VAL A 227 -18.67 22.04 -0.61
CA VAL A 227 -18.39 22.75 -1.87
C VAL A 227 -17.03 22.42 -2.47
N ASP A 228 -16.07 21.97 -1.65
CA ASP A 228 -14.75 21.56 -2.13
C ASP A 228 -14.77 20.11 -2.60
N LEU A 229 -14.73 19.95 -3.91
CA LEU A 229 -14.69 18.66 -4.59
C LEU A 229 -13.35 18.42 -5.29
N SER A 230 -12.30 19.17 -4.97
CA SER A 230 -10.99 19.10 -5.61
C SER A 230 -10.32 17.71 -5.51
N ARG A 231 -10.69 16.94 -4.46
CA ARG A 231 -10.21 15.56 -4.27
C ARG A 231 -11.00 14.52 -5.07
N VAL A 232 -12.12 14.92 -5.73
CA VAL A 232 -12.97 13.98 -6.45
C VAL A 232 -12.52 13.82 -7.89
N HIS A 233 -12.12 12.64 -8.28
CA HIS A 233 -11.91 12.24 -9.65
C HIS A 233 -13.26 11.84 -10.26
N GLY A 234 -13.84 12.72 -11.06
CA GLY A 234 -15.17 12.51 -11.62
C GLY A 234 -15.36 13.10 -13.03
N PRO A 235 -15.64 12.29 -14.02
CA PRO A 235 -15.84 10.83 -14.03
C PRO A 235 -14.56 10.07 -13.66
N ALA A 236 -14.68 9.05 -12.78
CA ALA A 236 -13.53 8.27 -12.33
C ALA A 236 -12.88 7.46 -13.46
N GLY A 237 -11.57 7.46 -13.47
CA GLY A 237 -10.70 6.72 -14.40
C GLY A 237 -10.06 7.61 -15.46
N LEU A 238 -8.87 7.21 -15.88
CA LEU A 238 -8.15 7.86 -16.97
C LEU A 238 -8.98 7.81 -18.26
N ASP A 239 -8.95 8.89 -19.05
CA ASP A 239 -9.61 8.93 -20.36
C ASP A 239 -8.79 8.13 -21.39
N ILE A 240 -9.04 6.84 -21.44
CA ILE A 240 -8.44 5.89 -22.38
C ILE A 240 -9.42 5.36 -23.42
N GLY A 241 -10.61 5.96 -23.51
CA GLY A 241 -11.69 5.50 -24.39
C GLY A 241 -12.40 4.24 -23.90
N ALA A 242 -12.30 3.89 -22.61
CA ALA A 242 -12.92 2.73 -21.98
C ALA A 242 -14.45 2.75 -22.09
N LYS A 243 -15.05 1.59 -22.41
CA LYS A 243 -16.50 1.45 -22.57
C LYS A 243 -17.07 0.27 -21.81
N SER A 244 -16.38 -0.87 -21.82
CA SER A 244 -16.82 -2.05 -21.08
C SER A 244 -16.51 -1.90 -19.57
N PRO A 245 -17.25 -2.61 -18.69
CA PRO A 245 -16.95 -2.60 -17.26
C PRO A 245 -15.48 -2.94 -16.95
N GLN A 246 -14.89 -3.88 -17.68
CA GLN A 246 -13.49 -4.31 -17.50
C GLN A 246 -12.51 -3.22 -17.91
N GLU A 247 -12.73 -2.54 -19.04
CA GLU A 247 -11.88 -1.42 -19.47
C GLU A 247 -11.97 -0.23 -18.51
N VAL A 248 -13.18 0.08 -18.03
CA VAL A 248 -13.40 1.14 -17.03
C VAL A 248 -12.71 0.78 -15.71
N ALA A 249 -12.74 -0.49 -15.30
CA ALA A 249 -12.01 -0.97 -14.13
C ALA A 249 -10.51 -0.75 -14.26
N VAL A 250 -9.92 -1.01 -15.43
CA VAL A 250 -8.50 -0.72 -15.72
C VAL A 250 -8.22 0.78 -15.64
N ALA A 251 -9.08 1.61 -16.24
CA ALA A 251 -8.92 3.06 -16.23
C ALA A 251 -8.94 3.64 -14.80
N ILE A 252 -9.89 3.18 -13.96
CA ILE A 252 -9.99 3.60 -12.56
C ILE A 252 -8.80 3.11 -11.75
N ALA A 253 -8.40 1.85 -11.91
CA ALA A 253 -7.25 1.30 -11.20
C ALA A 253 -5.96 2.05 -11.56
N ALA A 254 -5.75 2.37 -12.84
CA ALA A 254 -4.60 3.14 -13.29
C ALA A 254 -4.57 4.57 -12.73
N GLU A 255 -5.72 5.26 -12.69
CA GLU A 255 -5.82 6.59 -12.08
C GLU A 255 -5.56 6.54 -10.58
N ALA A 256 -6.13 5.55 -9.87
CA ALA A 256 -5.88 5.36 -8.45
C ALA A 256 -4.39 5.10 -8.16
N ILE A 257 -3.72 4.21 -8.92
CA ILE A 257 -2.28 3.95 -8.82
C ILE A 257 -1.44 5.22 -9.04
N ALA A 258 -1.87 6.10 -9.94
CA ALA A 258 -1.14 7.34 -10.22
C ALA A 258 -1.33 8.40 -9.12
N THR A 259 -2.39 8.27 -8.31
CA THR A 259 -2.79 9.26 -7.29
C THR A 259 -2.28 8.90 -5.88
N ILE A 260 -2.30 7.60 -5.50
CA ILE A 260 -1.88 7.11 -4.17
C ILE A 260 -0.40 6.76 -4.08
#